data_bff79740243b480e3560f5419abb5a1e
#
_entry.id   bff79740243b480e3560f5419abb5a1e
#
_cell.length_a   1.000
_cell.length_b   1.000
_cell.length_c   1.000
_cell.angle_alpha   90.00
_cell.angle_beta   90.00
_cell.angle_gamma   90.00
#
_symmetry.space_group_name_H-M   'P 1'
#
loop_
_entity.id
_entity.type
_entity.pdbx_description
1 polymer ?
#
loop_
_entity_poly.entity_id
_entity_poly.type
_entity_poly.pdbx_seq_one_letter_code
_entity_poly.pdbx_strand_id
1 'polypeptide(L)'
;MHTHLPQRRELLKAAAAIGASAALAPFAKLAAAEAPAPAAVGTPGAKSRPPAMVGMATSVAPLARGDVGRILDDMQQRAGVNALFPFIYTHVANRAGVPAANFHGGNYAIPHMQYYKDTNLTYEDMRGPEFGDVDVFARMIPEARKRGMKTYAWIIEDNRRGPGPRWEAQYEIDFHGRRAERHPGGPCNNNPLYRGHVLGLVEDYIRSYQVDGVMWGSERQGGLLNALGAYHNGAVADPGRATCFCEFCVKKGKERGIDVERARLGFGELEKFVRAGRANQRPRDGYFVTFWRLLLNYPELLAWENLWVKSRHELQREIYAKVKSINPALPVGWHMWHNLSFSPFHRAEEDYAEMTGFSDYIKPVLYNNTAGERLKSFTDSIQGNVLGDLGPAEAMGFLERVLNYNEAPYDKVAATGLSPDYVQRETRRAVDAVAGTPTQIWPGIDIDAPEGEGSSKCQPGSVRQAVLAIFQDGGTG
;
A
#
# COMPACT_ATOMS: atom_id res chain seq x y z
N MET A 1 62.17 23.70 -24.04
CA MET A 1 61.94 22.51 -23.27
C MET A 1 60.54 22.04 -23.63
N HIS A 2 60.42 21.07 -24.54
CA HIS A 2 59.13 20.47 -24.91
C HIS A 2 58.96 19.16 -24.10
N THR A 3 58.02 19.15 -23.21
CA THR A 3 57.60 17.91 -22.49
C THR A 3 56.57 17.16 -23.33
N HIS A 4 56.95 15.99 -23.82
CA HIS A 4 56.05 15.07 -24.51
C HIS A 4 55.03 14.47 -23.54
N LEU A 5 53.74 14.73 -23.77
CA LEU A 5 52.63 13.99 -23.15
C LEU A 5 52.43 12.65 -23.90
N PRO A 6 52.28 11.52 -23.25
CA PRO A 6 52.05 10.24 -23.92
C PRO A 6 50.68 10.23 -24.62
N GLN A 7 50.67 9.63 -25.82
CA GLN A 7 49.50 9.58 -26.68
C GLN A 7 48.36 8.78 -26.01
N ARG A 8 47.15 9.28 -26.12
CA ARG A 8 45.89 8.73 -25.56
C ARG A 8 45.66 7.23 -25.82
N ARG A 9 46.31 6.66 -26.83
CA ARG A 9 46.23 5.24 -27.23
C ARG A 9 47.00 4.30 -26.31
N GLU A 10 48.06 4.72 -25.66
CA GLU A 10 48.83 3.90 -24.71
C GLU A 10 48.22 3.86 -23.33
N LEU A 11 47.50 4.92 -22.91
CA LEU A 11 46.72 4.93 -21.69
C LEU A 11 45.50 3.97 -21.74
N LEU A 12 44.88 3.83 -22.91
CA LEU A 12 43.76 2.90 -23.09
C LEU A 12 44.19 1.42 -23.11
N LYS A 13 45.42 1.14 -23.58
CA LYS A 13 45.98 -0.23 -23.54
C LYS A 13 46.38 -0.65 -22.11
N ALA A 14 46.89 0.28 -21.30
CA ALA A 14 47.23 0.02 -19.91
C ALA A 14 45.99 -0.23 -19.04
N ALA A 15 44.89 0.50 -19.28
CA ALA A 15 43.61 0.30 -18.59
C ALA A 15 42.92 -1.05 -18.93
N ALA A 16 43.06 -1.51 -20.18
CA ALA A 16 42.50 -2.80 -20.60
C ALA A 16 43.27 -4.03 -20.04
N ALA A 17 44.56 -3.90 -19.76
CA ALA A 17 45.40 -4.97 -19.22
C ALA A 17 45.21 -5.18 -17.72
N ILE A 18 44.78 -4.15 -16.97
CA ILE A 18 44.56 -4.24 -15.52
C ILE A 18 43.15 -4.75 -15.22
N GLY A 19 42.15 -4.54 -16.08
CA GLY A 19 40.78 -4.96 -15.90
C GLY A 19 40.52 -6.46 -16.10
N ALA A 20 41.37 -7.14 -16.89
CA ALA A 20 41.11 -8.55 -17.26
C ALA A 20 41.66 -9.57 -16.27
N SER A 21 42.61 -9.21 -15.41
CA SER A 21 43.28 -10.15 -14.49
C SER A 21 42.70 -10.21 -13.09
N ALA A 22 41.83 -9.28 -12.70
CA ALA A 22 41.28 -9.21 -11.37
C ALA A 22 39.84 -9.82 -11.23
N ALA A 23 39.16 -10.14 -12.34
CA ALA A 23 37.78 -10.55 -12.34
C ALA A 23 37.54 -12.08 -12.29
N LEU A 24 38.55 -12.92 -12.39
CA LEU A 24 38.39 -14.37 -12.50
C LEU A 24 38.93 -15.20 -11.31
N ALA A 25 39.58 -14.61 -10.33
CA ALA A 25 40.20 -15.33 -9.23
C ALA A 25 39.31 -15.66 -8.02
N PRO A 26 38.20 -14.95 -7.69
CA PRO A 26 37.41 -15.26 -6.51
C PRO A 26 36.32 -16.32 -6.71
N PHE A 27 35.91 -16.65 -7.95
CA PHE A 27 34.78 -17.57 -8.17
C PHE A 27 35.17 -19.05 -8.30
N ALA A 28 36.44 -19.36 -8.50
CA ALA A 28 36.90 -20.75 -8.67
C ALA A 28 37.16 -21.50 -7.35
N LYS A 29 37.08 -20.86 -6.19
CA LYS A 29 37.34 -21.49 -4.87
C LYS A 29 36.09 -21.71 -4.01
N LEU A 30 34.90 -21.43 -4.49
CA LEU A 30 33.66 -21.64 -3.72
C LEU A 30 32.93 -22.95 -4.07
N ALA A 31 33.46 -23.76 -4.97
CA ALA A 31 32.79 -24.98 -5.46
C ALA A 31 33.28 -26.30 -4.82
N ALA A 32 34.11 -26.25 -3.78
CA ALA A 32 34.62 -27.47 -3.13
C ALA A 32 34.83 -27.29 -1.62
N ALA A 33 33.78 -26.86 -0.90
CA ALA A 33 33.73 -27.08 0.55
C ALA A 33 32.47 -27.92 0.84
N GLU A 34 32.64 -29.20 1.04
CA GLU A 34 31.61 -30.06 1.63
C GLU A 34 31.14 -29.44 2.96
N ALA A 35 29.85 -29.14 3.03
CA ALA A 35 29.22 -28.70 4.25
C ALA A 35 29.35 -29.83 5.32
N PRO A 36 29.77 -29.53 6.54
CA PRO A 36 29.75 -30.52 7.61
C PRO A 36 28.32 -30.96 7.88
N ALA A 37 28.13 -32.27 8.05
CA ALA A 37 26.83 -32.85 8.39
C ALA A 37 26.23 -32.12 9.61
N PRO A 38 24.94 -31.78 9.61
CA PRO A 38 24.33 -31.11 10.74
C PRO A 38 24.41 -32.01 11.98
N ALA A 39 25.05 -31.52 13.04
CA ALA A 39 25.00 -32.13 14.35
C ALA A 39 23.54 -32.27 14.77
N ALA A 40 23.15 -33.45 15.25
CA ALA A 40 21.81 -33.69 15.78
C ALA A 40 21.56 -32.73 16.96
N VAL A 41 20.83 -31.66 16.70
CA VAL A 41 20.33 -30.75 17.73
C VAL A 41 19.22 -31.48 18.46
N GLY A 42 19.49 -31.86 19.72
CA GLY A 42 18.47 -32.39 20.61
C GLY A 42 17.23 -31.48 20.60
N THR A 43 16.07 -32.08 20.42
CA THR A 43 14.76 -31.41 20.40
C THR A 43 14.57 -30.64 21.71
N PRO A 44 14.59 -29.30 21.72
CA PRO A 44 14.15 -28.56 22.90
C PRO A 44 12.68 -28.85 23.08
N GLY A 45 12.24 -29.15 24.30
CA GLY A 45 10.84 -29.40 24.59
C GLY A 45 9.96 -28.32 23.95
N ALA A 46 9.03 -28.74 23.13
CA ALA A 46 8.13 -27.88 22.37
C ALA A 46 7.34 -27.01 23.35
N LYS A 47 7.82 -25.81 23.61
CA LYS A 47 6.92 -24.72 24.06
C LYS A 47 5.87 -24.60 22.99
N SER A 48 4.60 -24.88 23.32
CA SER A 48 3.49 -24.74 22.39
C SER A 48 3.56 -23.34 21.79
N ARG A 49 3.86 -23.29 20.49
CA ARG A 49 3.82 -22.02 19.74
C ARG A 49 2.40 -21.49 19.90
N PRO A 50 2.20 -20.22 20.29
CA PRO A 50 0.84 -19.67 20.35
C PRO A 50 0.15 -19.93 19.02
N PRO A 51 -1.15 -20.23 19.02
CA PRO A 51 -1.87 -20.50 17.78
C PRO A 51 -1.66 -19.33 16.83
N ALA A 52 -1.31 -19.65 15.58
CA ALA A 52 -1.12 -18.63 14.56
C ALA A 52 -2.40 -17.78 14.44
N MET A 53 -2.24 -16.49 14.24
CA MET A 53 -3.40 -15.65 13.97
C MET A 53 -3.93 -15.95 12.56
N VAL A 54 -5.20 -16.28 12.46
CA VAL A 54 -5.93 -16.41 11.18
C VAL A 54 -6.96 -15.30 11.13
N GLY A 55 -6.56 -14.19 10.52
CA GLY A 55 -7.38 -13.00 10.40
C GLY A 55 -8.23 -13.00 9.13
N MET A 56 -9.46 -12.54 9.22
CA MET A 56 -10.32 -12.34 8.05
C MET A 56 -10.74 -10.89 7.91
N ALA A 57 -10.33 -10.26 6.80
CA ALA A 57 -10.86 -8.99 6.36
C ALA A 57 -12.28 -9.20 5.83
N THR A 58 -13.27 -8.55 6.41
CA THR A 58 -14.66 -8.80 6.07
C THR A 58 -15.47 -7.52 5.84
N SER A 59 -16.34 -7.58 4.83
CA SER A 59 -17.44 -6.63 4.75
C SER A 59 -18.40 -6.88 5.91
N VAL A 60 -18.82 -5.82 6.57
CA VAL A 60 -19.78 -5.94 7.68
C VAL A 60 -21.24 -5.93 7.22
N ALA A 61 -21.51 -5.72 5.95
CA ALA A 61 -22.89 -5.74 5.43
C ALA A 61 -23.65 -7.05 5.70
N PRO A 62 -23.05 -8.24 5.55
CA PRO A 62 -23.69 -9.50 5.96
C PRO A 62 -23.95 -9.57 7.46
N LEU A 63 -23.04 -9.02 8.28
CA LEU A 63 -23.19 -8.98 9.74
C LEU A 63 -24.28 -8.01 10.20
N ALA A 64 -24.58 -6.99 9.42
CA ALA A 64 -25.66 -6.04 9.70
C ALA A 64 -27.04 -6.68 9.54
N ARG A 65 -27.20 -7.62 8.61
CA ARG A 65 -28.50 -8.18 8.19
C ARG A 65 -28.71 -9.64 8.61
N GLY A 66 -27.63 -10.37 8.83
CA GLY A 66 -27.65 -11.80 9.10
C GLY A 66 -27.61 -12.18 10.57
N ASP A 67 -27.62 -13.49 10.81
CA ASP A 67 -27.30 -14.09 12.09
C ASP A 67 -25.78 -14.04 12.30
N VAL A 68 -25.34 -13.08 13.10
CA VAL A 68 -23.91 -12.85 13.39
C VAL A 68 -23.27 -14.10 13.98
N GLY A 69 -23.96 -14.77 14.92
CA GLY A 69 -23.45 -15.96 15.58
C GLY A 69 -23.13 -17.07 14.58
N ARG A 70 -24.07 -17.40 13.70
CA ARG A 70 -23.90 -18.41 12.67
C ARG A 70 -22.77 -18.06 11.69
N ILE A 71 -22.68 -16.79 11.26
CA ILE A 71 -21.62 -16.36 10.37
C ILE A 71 -20.23 -16.58 11.00
N LEU A 72 -20.09 -16.20 12.28
CA LEU A 72 -18.81 -16.37 13.00
C LEU A 72 -18.51 -17.85 13.27
N ASP A 73 -19.51 -18.67 13.56
CA ASP A 73 -19.32 -20.13 13.68
C ASP A 73 -18.82 -20.75 12.38
N ASP A 74 -19.40 -20.38 11.25
CA ASP A 74 -18.95 -20.83 9.92
C ASP A 74 -17.50 -20.42 9.64
N MET A 75 -17.12 -19.17 9.94
CA MET A 75 -15.73 -18.68 9.78
C MET A 75 -14.74 -19.46 10.66
N GLN A 76 -15.08 -19.68 11.93
CA GLN A 76 -14.21 -20.38 12.87
C GLN A 76 -14.08 -21.86 12.56
N GLN A 77 -15.20 -22.55 12.33
CA GLN A 77 -15.21 -24.00 12.15
C GLN A 77 -14.66 -24.43 10.79
N ARG A 78 -14.95 -23.67 9.72
CA ARG A 78 -14.55 -24.03 8.36
C ARG A 78 -13.18 -23.49 7.94
N ALA A 79 -12.77 -22.35 8.49
CA ALA A 79 -11.54 -21.68 8.09
C ALA A 79 -10.54 -21.40 9.24
N GLY A 80 -10.89 -21.80 10.48
CA GLY A 80 -10.02 -21.57 11.64
C GLY A 80 -9.82 -20.09 12.00
N VAL A 81 -10.71 -19.21 11.53
CA VAL A 81 -10.60 -17.77 11.78
C VAL A 81 -10.70 -17.48 13.27
N ASN A 82 -9.72 -16.78 13.82
CA ASN A 82 -9.65 -16.38 15.21
C ASN A 82 -9.49 -14.86 15.41
N ALA A 83 -9.45 -14.11 14.31
CA ALA A 83 -9.42 -12.65 14.34
C ALA A 83 -10.23 -12.07 13.17
N LEU A 84 -10.97 -11.00 13.45
CA LEU A 84 -11.79 -10.29 12.49
C LEU A 84 -11.20 -8.90 12.23
N PHE A 85 -11.17 -8.51 10.95
CA PHE A 85 -10.80 -7.18 10.49
C PHE A 85 -11.98 -6.57 9.73
N PRO A 86 -13.05 -6.18 10.42
CA PRO A 86 -14.19 -5.57 9.78
C PRO A 86 -13.84 -4.16 9.30
N PHE A 87 -14.23 -3.86 8.06
CA PHE A 87 -14.22 -2.48 7.59
C PHE A 87 -15.14 -1.62 8.43
N ILE A 88 -14.64 -0.47 8.85
CA ILE A 88 -15.46 0.48 9.61
C ILE A 88 -16.37 1.33 8.74
N TYR A 89 -16.09 1.38 7.43
CA TYR A 89 -16.88 2.10 6.43
C TYR A 89 -17.38 1.19 5.32
N THR A 90 -18.37 1.66 4.57
CA THR A 90 -18.73 1.04 3.31
C THR A 90 -17.79 1.45 2.20
N HIS A 91 -17.17 0.49 1.56
CA HIS A 91 -16.27 0.76 0.44
C HIS A 91 -16.94 0.92 -0.92
N VAL A 92 -18.20 0.54 -1.08
CA VAL A 92 -18.78 0.39 -2.42
C VAL A 92 -20.14 1.06 -2.53
N ALA A 93 -20.18 2.15 -3.28
CA ALA A 93 -21.39 2.86 -3.66
C ALA A 93 -22.40 2.02 -4.48
N ASN A 94 -22.01 0.88 -5.03
CA ASN A 94 -22.81 0.16 -6.04
C ASN A 94 -23.29 -1.23 -5.62
N ARG A 95 -23.23 -1.61 -4.36
CA ARG A 95 -23.80 -2.90 -3.94
C ARG A 95 -25.21 -2.71 -3.40
N ALA A 96 -26.15 -3.47 -3.95
CA ALA A 96 -27.53 -3.63 -3.51
C ALA A 96 -28.54 -2.54 -3.90
N GLY A 97 -28.44 -1.97 -5.11
CA GLY A 97 -29.55 -1.18 -5.66
C GLY A 97 -29.74 0.22 -5.08
N VAL A 98 -28.77 0.70 -4.32
CA VAL A 98 -28.77 2.11 -3.88
C VAL A 98 -28.09 2.95 -4.95
N PRO A 99 -28.75 3.98 -5.53
CA PRO A 99 -28.15 4.86 -6.49
C PRO A 99 -26.89 5.51 -5.92
N ALA A 100 -25.81 5.56 -6.70
CA ALA A 100 -24.52 6.14 -6.28
C ALA A 100 -24.64 7.60 -5.75
N ALA A 101 -25.64 8.32 -6.21
CA ALA A 101 -25.96 9.68 -5.73
C ALA A 101 -26.45 9.75 -4.27
N ASN A 102 -26.95 8.64 -3.72
CA ASN A 102 -27.51 8.56 -2.37
C ASN A 102 -26.60 7.83 -1.38
N PHE A 103 -25.39 7.50 -1.80
CA PHE A 103 -24.45 6.75 -0.99
C PHE A 103 -23.49 7.70 -0.27
N HIS A 104 -23.50 7.69 1.05
CA HIS A 104 -22.75 8.62 1.89
C HIS A 104 -21.50 8.02 2.53
N GLY A 105 -21.18 6.75 2.27
CA GLY A 105 -19.98 6.13 2.83
C GLY A 105 -19.92 6.17 4.37
N GLY A 106 -21.03 5.90 5.04
CA GLY A 106 -21.14 6.05 6.48
C GLY A 106 -20.46 4.95 7.29
N ASN A 107 -20.20 5.24 8.56
CA ASN A 107 -19.72 4.29 9.55
C ASN A 107 -20.75 3.19 9.81
N TYR A 108 -20.29 1.97 9.92
CA TYR A 108 -21.11 0.85 10.38
C TYR A 108 -21.37 0.85 11.89
N ALA A 109 -20.55 1.54 12.66
CA ALA A 109 -20.74 1.82 14.07
C ALA A 109 -21.48 3.16 14.26
N ILE A 110 -22.16 3.34 15.39
CA ILE A 110 -22.76 4.62 15.77
C ILE A 110 -21.65 5.56 16.26
N PRO A 111 -21.43 6.72 15.61
CA PRO A 111 -20.40 7.66 16.06
C PRO A 111 -20.76 8.31 17.41
N HIS A 112 -19.86 8.25 18.38
CA HIS A 112 -19.99 8.92 19.67
C HIS A 112 -19.32 10.31 19.60
N MET A 113 -20.10 11.34 19.29
CA MET A 113 -19.64 12.68 18.92
C MET A 113 -18.67 13.36 19.90
N GLN A 114 -18.64 12.90 21.13
CA GLN A 114 -17.69 13.40 22.14
C GLN A 114 -16.21 13.19 21.75
N TYR A 115 -15.90 12.25 20.87
CA TYR A 115 -14.54 11.95 20.40
C TYR A 115 -14.16 12.71 19.13
N TYR A 116 -15.11 13.41 18.50
CA TYR A 116 -14.91 14.07 17.19
C TYR A 116 -14.86 15.61 17.29
N LYS A 117 -14.31 16.13 18.39
CA LYS A 117 -14.27 17.58 18.65
C LYS A 117 -13.38 18.35 17.69
N ASP A 118 -12.36 17.70 17.13
CA ASP A 118 -11.34 18.32 16.30
C ASP A 118 -11.62 18.17 14.79
N THR A 119 -12.84 17.77 14.41
CA THR A 119 -13.31 17.74 13.04
C THR A 119 -14.51 18.65 12.84
N ASN A 120 -14.80 18.97 11.58
CA ASN A 120 -16.00 19.72 11.19
C ASN A 120 -17.19 18.83 10.83
N LEU A 121 -17.02 17.48 10.87
CA LEU A 121 -18.07 16.54 10.51
C LEU A 121 -19.10 16.40 11.63
N THR A 122 -20.36 16.25 11.24
CA THR A 122 -21.46 15.98 12.16
C THR A 122 -21.78 14.48 12.21
N TYR A 123 -22.69 14.10 13.09
CA TYR A 123 -23.20 12.73 13.18
C TYR A 123 -23.73 12.25 11.81
N GLU A 124 -24.54 13.08 11.15
CA GLU A 124 -25.15 12.77 9.86
C GLU A 124 -24.13 12.63 8.75
N ASP A 125 -23.06 13.45 8.78
CA ASP A 125 -21.96 13.35 7.81
C ASP A 125 -21.24 12.00 7.90
N MET A 126 -21.11 11.46 9.11
CA MET A 126 -20.35 10.24 9.38
C MET A 126 -21.20 8.97 9.33
N ARG A 127 -22.45 9.04 9.76
CA ARG A 127 -23.28 7.84 9.93
C ARG A 127 -23.87 7.32 8.63
N GLY A 128 -24.37 8.19 7.80
CA GLY A 128 -25.17 7.84 6.63
C GLY A 128 -26.57 7.30 6.96
N PRO A 129 -27.58 7.69 6.19
CA PRO A 129 -28.97 7.32 6.44
C PRO A 129 -29.28 5.83 6.18
N GLU A 130 -28.50 5.14 5.39
CA GLU A 130 -28.70 3.75 4.97
C GLU A 130 -28.53 2.73 6.09
N PHE A 131 -27.91 3.11 7.21
CA PHE A 131 -27.66 2.20 8.34
C PHE A 131 -28.71 2.31 9.43
N GLY A 132 -29.54 3.36 9.45
CA GLY A 132 -30.53 3.58 10.49
C GLY A 132 -29.94 3.44 11.89
N ASP A 133 -30.63 2.75 12.79
CA ASP A 133 -30.21 2.53 14.18
C ASP A 133 -29.36 1.26 14.38
N VAL A 134 -28.98 0.56 13.31
CA VAL A 134 -28.21 -0.69 13.42
C VAL A 134 -26.74 -0.40 13.70
N ASP A 135 -26.30 -0.70 14.91
CA ASP A 135 -24.88 -0.70 15.27
C ASP A 135 -24.29 -2.10 15.07
N VAL A 136 -23.53 -2.27 13.98
CA VAL A 136 -22.96 -3.57 13.61
C VAL A 136 -21.87 -4.00 14.58
N PHE A 137 -21.06 -3.06 15.04
CA PHE A 137 -19.96 -3.36 15.97
C PHE A 137 -20.48 -3.75 17.35
N ALA A 138 -21.50 -3.06 17.85
CA ALA A 138 -22.15 -3.41 19.12
C ALA A 138 -22.79 -4.81 19.07
N ARG A 139 -23.23 -5.27 17.89
CA ARG A 139 -23.77 -6.63 17.71
C ARG A 139 -22.67 -7.68 17.54
N MET A 140 -21.63 -7.36 16.77
CA MET A 140 -20.61 -8.32 16.36
C MET A 140 -19.61 -8.63 17.48
N ILE A 141 -19.10 -7.62 18.17
CA ILE A 141 -18.01 -7.77 19.14
C ILE A 141 -18.37 -8.74 20.30
N PRO A 142 -19.55 -8.67 20.92
CA PRO A 142 -19.92 -9.63 21.96
C PRO A 142 -19.97 -11.08 21.44
N GLU A 143 -20.45 -11.29 20.21
CA GLU A 143 -20.49 -12.60 19.59
C GLU A 143 -19.09 -13.14 19.22
N ALA A 144 -18.21 -12.28 18.75
CA ALA A 144 -16.81 -12.63 18.52
C ALA A 144 -16.10 -13.05 19.82
N ARG A 145 -16.29 -12.28 20.90
CA ARG A 145 -15.71 -12.59 22.22
C ARG A 145 -16.20 -13.91 22.81
N LYS A 146 -17.48 -14.24 22.67
CA LYS A 146 -18.02 -15.56 23.11
C LYS A 146 -17.29 -16.72 22.46
N ARG A 147 -16.71 -16.51 21.26
CA ARG A 147 -15.98 -17.51 20.49
C ARG A 147 -14.46 -17.40 20.65
N GLY A 148 -13.98 -16.53 21.52
CA GLY A 148 -12.55 -16.25 21.68
C GLY A 148 -11.91 -15.59 20.46
N MET A 149 -12.70 -15.03 19.55
CA MET A 149 -12.23 -14.31 18.39
C MET A 149 -11.89 -12.87 18.76
N LYS A 150 -10.78 -12.35 18.22
CA LYS A 150 -10.38 -10.95 18.36
C LYS A 150 -11.01 -10.08 17.27
N THR A 151 -11.20 -8.81 17.55
CA THR A 151 -11.75 -7.84 16.59
C THR A 151 -10.82 -6.62 16.48
N TYR A 152 -10.33 -6.36 15.27
CA TYR A 152 -9.50 -5.22 14.95
C TYR A 152 -10.30 -4.20 14.14
N ALA A 153 -10.38 -2.95 14.58
CA ALA A 153 -11.01 -1.90 13.77
C ALA A 153 -10.15 -1.65 12.52
N TRP A 154 -10.68 -1.96 11.34
CA TRP A 154 -9.96 -1.73 10.10
C TRP A 154 -10.43 -0.43 9.45
N ILE A 155 -9.59 0.60 9.62
CA ILE A 155 -9.78 1.93 9.07
C ILE A 155 -9.00 2.00 7.75
N ILE A 156 -9.67 1.90 6.62
CA ILE A 156 -9.09 2.27 5.33
C ILE A 156 -9.40 3.73 5.06
N GLU A 157 -8.39 4.49 4.68
CA GLU A 157 -8.56 5.86 4.24
C GLU A 157 -9.53 5.90 3.06
N ASP A 158 -10.66 6.54 3.27
CA ASP A 158 -11.72 6.55 2.29
C ASP A 158 -11.42 7.58 1.17
N ASN A 159 -11.33 7.09 -0.05
CA ASN A 159 -11.22 7.91 -1.25
C ASN A 159 -12.57 8.47 -1.72
N ARG A 160 -13.65 8.17 -0.99
CA ARG A 160 -14.99 8.59 -1.37
C ARG A 160 -15.32 9.93 -0.76
N ARG A 161 -16.05 10.70 -1.55
CA ARG A 161 -16.66 11.93 -1.07
C ARG A 161 -17.90 11.59 -0.26
N GLY A 162 -17.88 11.96 1.01
CA GLY A 162 -19.11 12.30 1.66
C GLY A 162 -19.74 13.52 0.97
N PRO A 163 -21.05 13.64 0.90
CA PRO A 163 -21.69 14.79 0.31
C PRO A 163 -21.53 16.01 1.21
N GLY A 164 -21.24 17.15 0.58
CA GLY A 164 -21.36 18.43 1.20
C GLY A 164 -20.05 19.11 1.60
N PRO A 165 -20.14 20.40 1.96
CA PRO A 165 -18.98 21.28 2.10
C PRO A 165 -18.06 20.90 3.26
N ARG A 166 -18.55 20.20 4.29
CA ARG A 166 -17.73 19.76 5.42
C ARG A 166 -16.73 18.68 5.01
N TRP A 167 -17.16 17.71 4.21
CA TRP A 167 -16.25 16.74 3.62
C TRP A 167 -15.29 17.40 2.63
N GLU A 168 -15.82 18.28 1.78
CA GLU A 168 -15.03 18.98 0.79
C GLU A 168 -13.91 19.84 1.41
N ALA A 169 -14.12 20.40 2.59
CA ALA A 169 -13.11 21.17 3.31
C ALA A 169 -11.87 20.33 3.69
N GLN A 170 -11.97 19.02 3.69
CA GLN A 170 -10.87 18.11 4.07
C GLN A 170 -10.08 17.59 2.85
N TYR A 171 -10.63 17.73 1.63
CA TYR A 171 -10.04 17.13 0.43
C TYR A 171 -8.81 17.86 -0.11
N GLU A 172 -7.97 17.10 -0.79
CA GLU A 172 -6.79 17.57 -1.49
C GLU A 172 -7.15 18.56 -2.61
N ILE A 173 -6.19 19.42 -2.95
CA ILE A 173 -6.27 20.39 -4.05
C ILE A 173 -5.12 20.07 -5.01
N ASP A 174 -5.39 19.95 -6.31
CA ASP A 174 -4.36 19.71 -7.30
C ASP A 174 -3.51 20.96 -7.58
N PHE A 175 -2.44 20.80 -8.38
CA PHE A 175 -1.53 21.90 -8.67
C PHE A 175 -2.14 23.00 -9.56
N HIS A 176 -3.29 22.78 -10.19
CA HIS A 176 -4.11 23.77 -10.87
C HIS A 176 -5.09 24.51 -9.94
N GLY A 177 -5.14 24.16 -8.65
CA GLY A 177 -6.07 24.75 -7.70
C GLY A 177 -7.46 24.11 -7.67
N ARG A 178 -7.67 22.99 -8.36
CA ARG A 178 -8.96 22.30 -8.40
C ARG A 178 -9.03 21.28 -7.25
N ARG A 179 -10.16 21.20 -6.59
CA ARG A 179 -10.38 20.22 -5.52
C ARG A 179 -10.44 18.81 -6.10
N ALA A 180 -9.85 17.85 -5.39
CA ALA A 180 -9.93 16.46 -5.76
C ALA A 180 -11.38 15.97 -5.71
N GLU A 181 -11.81 15.29 -6.76
CA GLU A 181 -13.18 14.79 -6.89
C GLU A 181 -13.30 13.28 -6.79
N ARG A 182 -12.27 12.58 -7.16
CA ARG A 182 -12.17 11.12 -7.18
C ARG A 182 -10.72 10.70 -7.00
N HIS A 183 -10.52 9.38 -6.75
CA HIS A 183 -9.17 8.81 -6.85
C HIS A 183 -8.46 9.29 -8.14
N PRO A 184 -7.17 9.73 -8.05
CA PRO A 184 -6.24 9.46 -6.97
C PRO A 184 -6.30 10.42 -5.75
N GLY A 185 -7.10 11.45 -5.74
CA GLY A 185 -7.20 12.36 -4.62
C GLY A 185 -8.11 11.85 -3.49
N GLY A 186 -8.02 12.45 -2.33
CA GLY A 186 -8.80 12.14 -1.14
C GLY A 186 -8.64 13.20 -0.05
N PRO A 187 -8.89 12.89 1.22
CA PRO A 187 -8.61 13.81 2.32
C PRO A 187 -7.11 14.10 2.43
N CYS A 188 -6.76 15.34 2.75
CA CYS A 188 -5.36 15.73 2.88
C CYS A 188 -4.79 15.35 4.24
N ASN A 189 -3.69 14.58 4.27
CA ASN A 189 -3.01 14.15 5.49
C ASN A 189 -2.46 15.32 6.34
N ASN A 190 -2.33 16.52 5.78
CA ASN A 190 -1.93 17.72 6.51
C ASN A 190 -3.12 18.59 6.98
N ASN A 191 -4.35 18.24 6.58
CA ASN A 191 -5.53 18.98 6.98
C ASN A 191 -5.90 18.62 8.43
N PRO A 192 -5.93 19.58 9.36
CA PRO A 192 -6.21 19.32 10.77
C PRO A 192 -7.62 18.75 11.00
N LEU A 193 -8.60 19.11 10.18
CA LEU A 193 -9.96 18.57 10.29
C LEU A 193 -10.02 17.09 9.96
N TYR A 194 -9.26 16.66 8.94
CA TYR A 194 -9.14 15.24 8.59
C TYR A 194 -8.38 14.46 9.68
N ARG A 195 -7.26 15.01 10.17
CA ARG A 195 -6.50 14.40 11.28
C ARG A 195 -7.39 14.24 12.52
N GLY A 196 -8.15 15.29 12.87
CA GLY A 196 -9.12 15.25 13.96
C GLY A 196 -10.18 14.16 13.77
N HIS A 197 -10.70 14.00 12.54
CA HIS A 197 -11.64 12.94 12.21
C HIS A 197 -11.03 11.53 12.42
N VAL A 198 -9.85 11.26 11.87
CA VAL A 198 -9.18 9.96 12.00
C VAL A 198 -8.84 9.63 13.45
N LEU A 199 -8.32 10.60 14.20
CA LEU A 199 -7.98 10.39 15.62
C LEU A 199 -9.23 10.20 16.47
N GLY A 200 -10.33 10.89 16.14
CA GLY A 200 -11.64 10.69 16.76
C GLY A 200 -12.18 9.27 16.51
N LEU A 201 -12.09 8.78 15.27
CA LEU A 201 -12.47 7.40 14.93
C LEU A 201 -11.69 6.39 15.77
N VAL A 202 -10.38 6.53 15.83
CA VAL A 202 -9.51 5.62 16.60
C VAL A 202 -9.90 5.60 18.06
N GLU A 203 -10.11 6.77 18.67
CA GLU A 203 -10.50 6.88 20.07
C GLU A 203 -11.89 6.28 20.32
N ASP A 204 -12.86 6.55 19.46
CA ASP A 204 -14.22 6.03 19.57
C ASP A 204 -14.24 4.51 19.54
N TYR A 205 -13.60 3.89 18.55
CA TYR A 205 -13.58 2.43 18.45
C TYR A 205 -12.90 1.76 19.64
N ILE A 206 -11.86 2.35 20.20
CA ILE A 206 -11.17 1.81 21.37
C ILE A 206 -12.05 1.93 22.64
N ARG A 207 -12.63 3.09 22.86
CA ARG A 207 -13.35 3.37 24.12
C ARG A 207 -14.78 2.84 24.13
N SER A 208 -15.50 2.99 23.03
CA SER A 208 -16.91 2.60 22.96
C SER A 208 -17.10 1.14 22.62
N TYR A 209 -16.29 0.58 21.72
CA TYR A 209 -16.43 -0.81 21.26
C TYR A 209 -15.42 -1.76 21.86
N GLN A 210 -14.38 -1.25 22.52
CA GLN A 210 -13.33 -2.06 23.16
C GLN A 210 -12.73 -3.10 22.19
N VAL A 211 -12.38 -2.65 21.00
CA VAL A 211 -11.70 -3.48 19.99
C VAL A 211 -10.38 -4.02 20.51
N ASP A 212 -9.93 -5.15 19.96
CA ASP A 212 -8.68 -5.82 20.36
C ASP A 212 -7.44 -5.26 19.65
N GLY A 213 -7.61 -4.34 18.72
CA GLY A 213 -6.53 -3.66 18.00
C GLY A 213 -7.06 -2.73 16.92
N VAL A 214 -6.14 -1.98 16.31
CA VAL A 214 -6.44 -1.03 15.24
C VAL A 214 -5.55 -1.34 14.03
N MET A 215 -6.14 -1.39 12.85
CA MET A 215 -5.44 -1.41 11.58
C MET A 215 -5.87 -0.21 10.75
N TRP A 216 -4.91 0.62 10.35
CA TRP A 216 -5.15 1.73 9.43
C TRP A 216 -4.40 1.51 8.13
N GLY A 217 -4.96 1.97 7.03
CA GLY A 217 -4.35 1.88 5.71
C GLY A 217 -4.74 3.03 4.81
N SER A 218 -3.84 3.35 3.87
CA SER A 218 -4.08 4.28 2.78
C SER A 218 -3.72 3.61 1.47
N GLU A 219 -4.67 3.57 0.54
CA GLU A 219 -4.44 3.04 -0.81
C GLU A 219 -4.21 4.19 -1.79
N ARG A 220 -3.34 5.11 -1.39
CA ARG A 220 -2.97 6.31 -2.15
C ARG A 220 -1.46 6.53 -2.18
N GLN A 221 -1.02 7.31 -3.12
CA GLN A 221 0.36 7.76 -3.31
C GLN A 221 0.39 9.26 -3.57
N GLY A 222 1.57 9.85 -3.61
CA GLY A 222 1.76 11.28 -3.78
C GLY A 222 1.54 11.75 -5.22
N GLY A 223 1.75 13.04 -5.43
CA GLY A 223 1.42 13.71 -6.68
C GLY A 223 2.25 13.26 -7.86
N LEU A 224 3.56 13.00 -7.66
CA LEU A 224 4.47 12.54 -8.72
C LEU A 224 4.04 11.17 -9.24
N LEU A 225 3.84 10.21 -8.36
CA LEU A 225 3.45 8.86 -8.76
C LEU A 225 2.03 8.82 -9.33
N ASN A 226 1.12 9.65 -8.83
CA ASN A 226 -0.21 9.80 -9.40
C ASN A 226 -0.17 10.38 -10.82
N ALA A 227 0.63 11.41 -11.07
CA ALA A 227 0.79 11.98 -12.40
C ALA A 227 1.38 10.98 -13.40
N LEU A 228 2.35 10.17 -12.98
CA LEU A 228 2.91 9.09 -13.78
C LEU A 228 1.93 7.94 -14.01
N GLY A 229 0.85 7.86 -13.24
CA GLY A 229 -0.01 6.68 -13.24
C GLY A 229 0.69 5.44 -12.70
N ALA A 230 1.62 5.59 -11.76
CA ALA A 230 2.44 4.50 -11.22
C ALA A 230 1.65 3.61 -10.24
N TYR A 231 0.48 3.15 -10.65
CA TYR A 231 -0.38 2.22 -9.89
C TYR A 231 -1.22 1.34 -10.84
N HIS A 232 -1.77 0.27 -10.31
CA HIS A 232 -2.40 -0.80 -11.08
C HIS A 232 -3.70 -0.43 -11.84
N ASN A 233 -4.13 0.81 -11.81
CA ASN A 233 -5.18 1.38 -12.67
C ASN A 233 -4.76 2.74 -13.24
N GLY A 234 -3.46 3.01 -13.24
CA GLY A 234 -2.90 4.32 -13.52
C GLY A 234 -3.01 4.78 -14.97
N ALA A 235 -3.23 3.85 -15.92
CA ALA A 235 -3.40 4.19 -17.32
C ALA A 235 -4.57 5.16 -17.60
N VAL A 236 -5.58 5.15 -16.73
CA VAL A 236 -6.76 6.04 -16.81
C VAL A 236 -6.63 7.32 -15.98
N ALA A 237 -5.54 7.47 -15.20
CA ALA A 237 -5.34 8.65 -14.38
C ALA A 237 -5.15 9.91 -15.22
N ASP A 238 -5.72 11.02 -14.77
CA ASP A 238 -5.44 12.34 -15.33
C ASP A 238 -4.18 12.92 -14.69
N PRO A 239 -3.05 13.06 -15.43
CA PRO A 239 -1.81 13.60 -14.88
C PRO A 239 -1.94 15.05 -14.41
N GLY A 240 -2.94 15.80 -14.90
CA GLY A 240 -3.25 17.13 -14.42
C GLY A 240 -3.93 17.20 -13.08
N ARG A 241 -4.17 16.05 -12.40
CA ARG A 241 -4.82 15.98 -11.08
C ARG A 241 -3.85 15.63 -9.96
N ALA A 242 -2.54 15.86 -10.15
CA ALA A 242 -1.54 15.63 -9.12
C ALA A 242 -1.78 16.52 -7.89
N THR A 243 -1.82 15.92 -6.71
CA THR A 243 -2.13 16.55 -5.40
C THR A 243 -0.95 16.34 -4.41
N CYS A 244 -0.85 17.00 -3.27
CA CYS A 244 -1.80 17.99 -2.73
C CYS A 244 -1.14 19.39 -2.65
N PHE A 245 -1.83 20.40 -3.14
CA PHE A 245 -1.41 21.81 -3.09
C PHE A 245 -2.40 22.67 -2.28
N CYS A 246 -3.08 22.12 -1.28
CA CYS A 246 -3.90 22.87 -0.35
C CYS A 246 -3.04 23.79 0.54
N GLU A 247 -3.65 24.72 1.24
CA GLU A 247 -2.98 25.69 2.11
C GLU A 247 -2.04 25.02 3.14
N PHE A 248 -2.45 23.89 3.72
CA PHE A 248 -1.65 23.16 4.71
C PHE A 248 -0.39 22.54 4.09
N CYS A 249 -0.50 21.94 2.89
CA CYS A 249 0.64 21.39 2.17
C CYS A 249 1.56 22.48 1.67
N VAL A 250 1.03 23.59 1.16
CA VAL A 250 1.80 24.76 0.72
C VAL A 250 2.58 25.38 1.88
N LYS A 251 1.92 25.57 3.03
CA LYS A 251 2.59 26.06 4.25
C LYS A 251 3.74 25.14 4.66
N LYS A 252 3.46 23.83 4.78
CA LYS A 252 4.45 22.84 5.20
C LYS A 252 5.60 22.70 4.19
N GLY A 253 5.31 22.79 2.89
CA GLY A 253 6.33 22.79 1.85
C GLY A 253 7.30 23.96 2.00
N LYS A 254 6.77 25.17 2.20
CA LYS A 254 7.58 26.38 2.46
C LYS A 254 8.43 26.24 3.73
N GLU A 255 7.86 25.71 4.83
CA GLU A 255 8.59 25.46 6.08
C GLU A 255 9.75 24.48 5.90
N ARG A 256 9.64 23.56 4.92
CA ARG A 256 10.71 22.61 4.52
C ARG A 256 11.64 23.15 3.44
N GLY A 257 11.51 24.43 3.05
CA GLY A 257 12.36 25.06 2.05
C GLY A 257 12.06 24.64 0.61
N ILE A 258 10.88 24.08 0.32
CA ILE A 258 10.47 23.70 -1.03
C ILE A 258 9.94 24.94 -1.75
N ASP A 259 10.46 25.22 -2.94
CA ASP A 259 9.90 26.22 -3.84
C ASP A 259 8.59 25.69 -4.47
N VAL A 260 7.47 26.16 -3.91
CA VAL A 260 6.13 25.68 -4.27
C VAL A 260 5.77 26.04 -5.72
N GLU A 261 6.21 27.20 -6.20
CA GLU A 261 5.91 27.61 -7.57
C GLU A 261 6.73 26.80 -8.59
N ARG A 262 7.99 26.51 -8.28
CA ARG A 262 8.78 25.59 -9.09
C ARG A 262 8.22 24.16 -9.06
N ALA A 263 7.69 23.70 -7.92
CA ALA A 263 6.97 22.43 -7.86
C ALA A 263 5.77 22.42 -8.80
N ARG A 264 4.93 23.50 -8.79
CA ARG A 264 3.80 23.64 -9.74
C ARG A 264 4.23 23.60 -11.18
N LEU A 265 5.29 24.35 -11.54
CA LEU A 265 5.85 24.32 -12.88
C LEU A 265 6.32 22.92 -13.29
N GLY A 266 7.01 22.23 -12.38
CA GLY A 266 7.46 20.86 -12.57
C GLY A 266 6.31 19.89 -12.84
N PHE A 267 5.22 19.99 -12.07
CA PHE A 267 4.01 19.18 -12.33
C PHE A 267 3.34 19.53 -13.66
N GLY A 268 3.36 20.78 -14.09
CA GLY A 268 2.89 21.16 -15.42
C GLY A 268 3.72 20.55 -16.55
N GLU A 269 5.05 20.50 -16.41
CA GLU A 269 5.91 19.84 -17.39
C GLU A 269 5.76 18.30 -17.35
N LEU A 270 5.59 17.72 -16.16
CA LEU A 270 5.29 16.31 -15.99
C LEU A 270 3.95 15.92 -16.64
N GLU A 271 2.91 16.74 -16.49
CA GLU A 271 1.64 16.55 -17.17
C GLU A 271 1.81 16.50 -18.70
N LYS A 272 2.54 17.45 -19.27
CA LYS A 272 2.84 17.50 -20.72
C LYS A 272 3.58 16.22 -21.16
N PHE A 273 4.59 15.81 -20.41
CA PHE A 273 5.37 14.59 -20.68
C PHE A 273 4.48 13.34 -20.70
N VAL A 274 3.64 13.15 -19.69
CA VAL A 274 2.75 11.97 -19.59
C VAL A 274 1.70 11.99 -20.69
N ARG A 275 1.09 13.15 -21.00
CA ARG A 275 0.10 13.28 -22.08
C ARG A 275 0.72 12.98 -23.45
N ALA A 276 1.91 13.49 -23.71
CA ALA A 276 2.65 13.21 -24.94
C ALA A 276 2.96 11.71 -25.08
N GLY A 277 3.43 11.07 -23.99
CA GLY A 277 3.68 9.63 -23.97
C GLY A 277 2.44 8.80 -24.29
N ARG A 278 1.32 9.10 -23.65
CA ARG A 278 0.04 8.42 -23.90
C ARG A 278 -0.52 8.66 -25.31
N ALA A 279 -0.08 9.75 -25.96
CA ALA A 279 -0.39 10.04 -27.36
C ALA A 279 0.67 9.43 -28.33
N ASN A 280 1.53 8.54 -27.86
CA ASN A 280 2.63 7.93 -28.63
C ASN A 280 3.61 8.97 -29.25
N GLN A 281 3.75 10.13 -28.65
CA GLN A 281 4.67 11.18 -29.06
C GLN A 281 6.02 10.93 -28.37
N ARG A 282 6.87 10.11 -29.01
CA ARG A 282 8.17 9.76 -28.45
C ARG A 282 9.08 10.98 -28.37
N PRO A 283 9.63 11.33 -27.18
CA PRO A 283 10.61 12.40 -27.04
C PRO A 283 11.89 12.13 -27.86
N ARG A 284 12.57 13.19 -28.32
CA ARG A 284 13.79 13.09 -29.12
C ARG A 284 14.85 12.16 -28.50
N ASP A 285 15.07 12.26 -27.20
CA ASP A 285 16.11 11.50 -26.49
C ASP A 285 15.55 10.24 -25.79
N GLY A 286 14.30 9.86 -26.08
CA GLY A 286 13.60 8.76 -25.42
C GLY A 286 12.87 9.18 -24.13
N TYR A 287 12.01 8.29 -23.64
CA TYR A 287 11.14 8.57 -22.50
C TYR A 287 11.93 8.63 -21.19
N PHE A 288 12.77 7.65 -20.91
CA PHE A 288 13.51 7.58 -19.66
C PHE A 288 14.49 8.77 -19.50
N VAL A 289 15.22 9.11 -20.55
CA VAL A 289 16.17 10.25 -20.54
C VAL A 289 15.44 11.57 -20.35
N THR A 290 14.29 11.73 -21.00
CA THR A 290 13.46 12.94 -20.87
C THR A 290 12.87 13.07 -19.48
N PHE A 291 12.36 11.97 -18.92
CA PHE A 291 11.86 11.94 -17.54
C PHE A 291 12.96 12.29 -16.53
N TRP A 292 14.14 11.68 -16.67
CA TRP A 292 15.27 11.99 -15.77
C TRP A 292 15.71 13.46 -15.86
N ARG A 293 15.75 14.00 -17.08
CA ARG A 293 16.04 15.43 -17.30
C ARG A 293 15.00 16.34 -16.65
N LEU A 294 13.74 15.95 -16.67
CA LEU A 294 12.66 16.67 -16.01
C LEU A 294 12.89 16.73 -14.49
N LEU A 295 13.25 15.61 -13.85
CA LEU A 295 13.57 15.58 -12.43
C LEU A 295 14.80 16.42 -12.08
N LEU A 296 15.83 16.46 -12.95
CA LEU A 296 17.01 17.32 -12.75
C LEU A 296 16.66 18.81 -12.85
N ASN A 297 15.75 19.18 -13.76
CA ASN A 297 15.32 20.56 -13.93
C ASN A 297 14.36 21.03 -12.84
N TYR A 298 13.56 20.11 -12.29
CA TYR A 298 12.54 20.36 -11.26
C TYR A 298 12.69 19.36 -10.10
N PRO A 299 13.77 19.46 -9.31
CA PRO A 299 13.98 18.57 -8.17
C PRO A 299 12.89 18.72 -7.11
N GLU A 300 12.12 19.80 -7.15
CA GLU A 300 10.95 20.05 -6.31
C GLU A 300 9.87 18.99 -6.48
N LEU A 301 9.81 18.28 -7.60
CA LEU A 301 8.90 17.14 -7.80
C LEU A 301 9.16 16.03 -6.78
N LEU A 302 10.44 15.65 -6.62
CA LEU A 302 10.84 14.65 -5.62
C LEU A 302 10.66 15.17 -4.18
N ALA A 303 10.97 16.45 -3.94
CA ALA A 303 10.79 17.06 -2.64
C ALA A 303 9.30 17.12 -2.24
N TRP A 304 8.41 17.39 -3.20
CA TRP A 304 6.97 17.44 -3.00
C TRP A 304 6.37 16.04 -2.76
N GLU A 305 6.85 15.03 -3.49
CA GLU A 305 6.48 13.63 -3.25
C GLU A 305 6.87 13.20 -1.84
N ASN A 306 8.12 13.47 -1.44
CA ASN A 306 8.59 13.16 -0.10
C ASN A 306 7.81 13.92 0.99
N LEU A 307 7.36 15.16 0.73
CA LEU A 307 6.48 15.90 1.63
C LEU A 307 5.18 15.13 1.88
N TRP A 308 4.57 14.61 0.82
CA TRP A 308 3.33 13.84 0.91
C TRP A 308 3.53 12.55 1.72
N VAL A 309 4.57 11.76 1.40
CA VAL A 309 4.93 10.51 2.07
C VAL A 309 5.15 10.74 3.58
N LYS A 310 6.01 11.71 3.92
CA LYS A 310 6.32 12.01 5.34
C LYS A 310 5.10 12.56 6.09
N SER A 311 4.17 13.24 5.40
CA SER A 311 2.91 13.70 6.01
C SER A 311 1.98 12.53 6.38
N ARG A 312 1.94 11.48 5.56
CA ARG A 312 1.23 10.24 5.88
C ARG A 312 1.88 9.52 7.06
N HIS A 313 3.20 9.37 7.06
CA HIS A 313 3.92 8.76 8.19
C HIS A 313 3.75 9.55 9.50
N GLU A 314 3.62 10.87 9.44
CA GLU A 314 3.29 11.66 10.64
C GLU A 314 1.90 11.35 11.17
N LEU A 315 0.89 11.24 10.30
CA LEU A 315 -0.45 10.83 10.71
C LEU A 315 -0.44 9.41 11.31
N GLN A 316 0.30 8.48 10.73
CA GLN A 316 0.47 7.12 11.29
C GLN A 316 1.10 7.16 12.69
N ARG A 317 2.13 7.99 12.91
CA ARG A 317 2.72 8.17 14.25
C ARG A 317 1.73 8.77 15.25
N GLU A 318 0.89 9.69 14.82
CA GLU A 318 -0.17 10.26 15.67
C GLU A 318 -1.23 9.22 16.04
N ILE A 319 -1.67 8.40 15.07
CA ILE A 319 -2.57 7.27 15.32
C ILE A 319 -1.94 6.32 16.34
N TYR A 320 -0.69 5.91 16.12
CA TYR A 320 0.03 5.03 17.04
C TYR A 320 0.11 5.62 18.45
N ALA A 321 0.56 6.86 18.57
CA ALA A 321 0.66 7.57 19.85
C ALA A 321 -0.71 7.70 20.53
N LYS A 322 -1.76 8.00 19.78
CA LYS A 322 -3.14 8.09 20.31
C LYS A 322 -3.61 6.76 20.89
N VAL A 323 -3.43 5.67 20.16
CA VAL A 323 -3.80 4.33 20.66
C VAL A 323 -3.02 3.98 21.92
N LYS A 324 -1.69 4.15 21.89
CA LYS A 324 -0.83 3.83 23.03
C LYS A 324 -1.09 4.70 24.26
N SER A 325 -1.55 5.92 24.07
CA SER A 325 -1.98 6.80 25.19
C SER A 325 -3.27 6.32 25.87
N ILE A 326 -4.15 5.64 25.14
CA ILE A 326 -5.42 5.09 25.67
C ILE A 326 -5.17 3.70 26.28
N ASN A 327 -4.47 2.85 25.56
CA ASN A 327 -4.13 1.50 26.00
C ASN A 327 -2.78 1.07 25.42
N PRO A 328 -1.68 1.08 26.18
CA PRO A 328 -0.35 0.72 25.70
C PRO A 328 -0.24 -0.71 25.16
N ALA A 329 -1.09 -1.63 25.64
CA ALA A 329 -1.08 -3.03 25.21
C ALA A 329 -1.85 -3.28 23.90
N LEU A 330 -2.62 -2.31 23.42
CA LEU A 330 -3.44 -2.48 22.22
C LEU A 330 -2.58 -2.45 20.97
N PRO A 331 -2.58 -3.51 20.13
CA PRO A 331 -1.78 -3.52 18.91
C PRO A 331 -2.31 -2.56 17.85
N VAL A 332 -1.36 -1.90 17.17
CA VAL A 332 -1.59 -0.98 16.05
C VAL A 332 -0.79 -1.46 14.86
N GLY A 333 -1.42 -1.55 13.72
CA GLY A 333 -0.74 -1.97 12.50
C GLY A 333 -1.24 -1.28 11.25
N TRP A 334 -0.51 -1.51 10.17
CA TRP A 334 -0.71 -0.83 8.90
C TRP A 334 -1.11 -1.84 7.82
N HIS A 335 -2.23 -1.56 7.15
CA HIS A 335 -2.57 -2.21 5.89
C HIS A 335 -1.77 -1.55 4.77
N MET A 336 -0.88 -2.30 4.16
CA MET A 336 -0.03 -1.81 3.08
C MET A 336 -0.71 -2.03 1.74
N TRP A 337 -0.77 -0.99 0.93
CA TRP A 337 -1.43 -1.05 -0.38
C TRP A 337 -0.76 -2.07 -1.31
N HIS A 338 -1.55 -2.83 -2.07
CA HIS A 338 -1.04 -3.86 -2.98
C HIS A 338 -0.11 -3.30 -4.06
N ASN A 339 -0.18 -2.01 -4.34
CA ASN A 339 0.68 -1.33 -5.30
C ASN A 339 2.19 -1.44 -4.97
N LEU A 340 2.56 -1.67 -3.71
CA LEU A 340 3.95 -1.92 -3.33
C LEU A 340 4.53 -3.16 -4.01
N SER A 341 3.70 -4.13 -4.35
CA SER A 341 4.12 -5.34 -5.06
C SER A 341 4.46 -5.09 -6.53
N PHE A 342 3.97 -4.01 -7.12
CA PHE A 342 4.12 -3.73 -8.55
C PHE A 342 5.01 -2.53 -8.85
N SER A 343 4.98 -1.52 -7.98
CA SER A 343 5.65 -0.25 -8.17
C SER A 343 6.98 -0.19 -7.40
N PRO A 344 8.13 -0.24 -8.07
CA PRO A 344 9.42 -0.01 -7.40
C PRO A 344 9.51 1.41 -6.84
N PHE A 345 8.82 2.38 -7.43
CA PHE A 345 8.75 3.77 -6.92
C PHE A 345 8.02 3.81 -5.57
N HIS A 346 6.81 3.26 -5.49
CA HIS A 346 6.04 3.23 -4.25
C HIS A 346 6.71 2.38 -3.17
N ARG A 347 7.40 1.30 -3.57
CA ARG A 347 8.22 0.49 -2.65
C ARG A 347 9.34 1.30 -2.01
N ALA A 348 9.96 2.23 -2.75
CA ALA A 348 10.98 3.12 -2.21
C ALA A 348 10.44 4.15 -1.20
N GLU A 349 9.14 4.43 -1.22
CA GLU A 349 8.47 5.33 -0.27
C GLU A 349 8.07 4.65 1.04
N GLU A 350 7.93 3.31 1.03
CA GLU A 350 7.41 2.51 2.13
C GLU A 350 8.46 1.53 2.64
N ASP A 351 9.43 2.05 3.39
CA ASP A 351 10.40 1.19 4.07
C ASP A 351 9.83 0.63 5.38
N TYR A 352 9.60 -0.68 5.42
CA TYR A 352 9.09 -1.36 6.60
C TYR A 352 10.02 -1.25 7.80
N ALA A 353 11.34 -1.15 7.59
CA ALA A 353 12.30 -0.93 8.67
C ALA A 353 12.08 0.43 9.36
N GLU A 354 11.82 1.51 8.59
CA GLU A 354 11.49 2.82 9.16
C GLU A 354 10.16 2.81 9.94
N MET A 355 9.23 1.94 9.55
CA MET A 355 7.89 1.86 10.14
C MET A 355 7.88 1.14 11.50
N THR A 356 8.91 0.37 11.84
CA THR A 356 8.96 -0.41 13.10
C THR A 356 8.82 0.44 14.35
N GLY A 357 9.29 1.71 14.31
CA GLY A 357 9.19 2.63 15.43
C GLY A 357 7.76 3.07 15.81
N PHE A 358 6.78 2.78 14.96
CA PHE A 358 5.37 3.11 15.18
C PHE A 358 4.43 1.99 14.65
N SER A 359 4.84 0.73 14.76
CA SER A 359 4.07 -0.44 14.30
C SER A 359 4.23 -1.60 15.26
N ASP A 360 3.14 -2.17 15.73
CA ASP A 360 3.16 -3.48 16.39
C ASP A 360 3.09 -4.60 15.35
N TYR A 361 2.44 -4.34 14.21
CA TYR A 361 2.42 -5.25 13.07
C TYR A 361 2.27 -4.48 11.75
N ILE A 362 2.72 -5.09 10.67
CA ILE A 362 2.52 -4.62 9.30
C ILE A 362 1.80 -5.74 8.53
N LYS A 363 0.77 -5.37 7.78
CA LYS A 363 0.00 -6.28 6.93
C LYS A 363 0.28 -5.97 5.45
N PRO A 364 1.30 -6.61 4.83
CA PRO A 364 1.48 -6.57 3.40
C PRO A 364 0.28 -7.18 2.67
N VAL A 365 -0.16 -6.56 1.59
CA VAL A 365 -1.18 -7.12 0.71
C VAL A 365 -0.49 -7.97 -0.35
N LEU A 366 -0.71 -9.29 -0.29
CA LEU A 366 -0.10 -10.28 -1.18
C LEU A 366 -1.19 -11.09 -1.91
N TYR A 367 -2.21 -10.41 -2.42
CA TYR A 367 -3.36 -11.00 -3.11
C TYR A 367 -2.94 -11.61 -4.44
N ASN A 368 -2.33 -12.80 -4.40
CA ASN A 368 -1.64 -13.42 -5.53
C ASN A 368 -2.57 -13.72 -6.72
N ASN A 369 -3.84 -14.04 -6.49
CA ASN A 369 -4.75 -14.35 -7.59
C ASN A 369 -5.13 -13.08 -8.39
N THR A 370 -5.28 -11.94 -7.73
CA THR A 370 -5.54 -10.65 -8.41
C THR A 370 -4.26 -9.92 -8.85
N ALA A 371 -3.12 -10.36 -8.36
CA ALA A 371 -1.84 -9.68 -8.58
C ALA A 371 -1.40 -9.71 -10.05
N GLY A 372 -1.71 -10.76 -10.80
CA GLY A 372 -1.31 -10.88 -12.20
C GLY A 372 -1.95 -9.81 -13.09
N GLU A 373 -3.25 -9.58 -12.94
CA GLU A 373 -3.95 -8.50 -13.64
C GLU A 373 -3.40 -7.12 -13.21
N ARG A 374 -3.15 -6.94 -11.93
CA ARG A 374 -2.63 -5.68 -11.37
C ARG A 374 -1.20 -5.39 -11.84
N LEU A 375 -0.32 -6.40 -11.88
CA LEU A 375 1.04 -6.27 -12.42
C LEU A 375 1.00 -5.87 -13.89
N LYS A 376 0.15 -6.56 -14.70
CA LYS A 376 -0.03 -6.21 -16.10
C LYS A 376 -0.52 -4.77 -16.27
N SER A 377 -1.55 -4.38 -15.54
CA SER A 377 -2.11 -3.03 -15.61
C SER A 377 -1.11 -1.95 -15.18
N PHE A 378 -0.30 -2.21 -14.13
CA PHE A 378 0.80 -1.33 -13.74
C PHE A 378 1.83 -1.21 -14.85
N THR A 379 2.22 -2.33 -15.45
CA THR A 379 3.19 -2.38 -16.57
C THR A 379 2.70 -1.52 -17.74
N ASP A 380 1.44 -1.71 -18.15
CA ASP A 380 0.83 -0.95 -19.25
C ASP A 380 0.81 0.56 -18.95
N SER A 381 0.53 0.92 -17.70
CA SER A 381 0.51 2.32 -17.29
C SER A 381 1.87 3.00 -17.36
N ILE A 382 2.91 2.36 -16.81
CA ILE A 382 4.24 2.96 -16.76
C ILE A 382 4.98 2.86 -18.12
N GLN A 383 4.65 1.85 -18.91
CA GLN A 383 5.10 1.69 -20.29
C GLN A 383 4.54 2.82 -21.18
N GLY A 384 3.38 3.38 -20.89
CA GLY A 384 2.82 4.53 -21.58
C GLY A 384 3.57 5.86 -21.34
N ASN A 385 4.62 5.88 -20.52
CA ASN A 385 5.43 7.08 -20.20
C ASN A 385 6.90 6.73 -19.87
N VAL A 386 7.27 6.53 -18.60
CA VAL A 386 8.69 6.39 -18.19
C VAL A 386 9.42 5.23 -18.88
N LEU A 387 8.74 4.12 -19.10
CA LEU A 387 9.28 2.94 -19.79
C LEU A 387 8.83 2.85 -21.26
N GLY A 388 8.42 3.95 -21.86
CA GLY A 388 7.88 4.00 -23.23
C GLY A 388 8.87 3.64 -24.34
N ASP A 389 10.15 3.51 -24.01
CA ASP A 389 11.18 3.00 -24.93
C ASP A 389 11.18 1.45 -25.02
N LEU A 390 10.46 0.75 -24.14
CA LEU A 390 10.36 -0.69 -24.08
C LEU A 390 9.00 -1.16 -24.62
N GLY A 391 8.97 -2.36 -25.21
CA GLY A 391 7.71 -3.05 -25.47
C GLY A 391 7.04 -3.52 -24.15
N PRO A 392 5.73 -3.80 -24.14
CA PRO A 392 5.02 -4.19 -22.89
C PRO A 392 5.62 -5.42 -22.20
N ALA A 393 6.01 -6.45 -22.95
CA ALA A 393 6.63 -7.66 -22.38
C ALA A 393 8.06 -7.37 -21.86
N GLU A 394 8.83 -6.49 -22.52
CA GLU A 394 10.14 -6.07 -22.05
C GLU A 394 10.06 -5.21 -20.79
N ALA A 395 9.07 -4.31 -20.72
CA ALA A 395 8.79 -3.49 -19.54
C ALA A 395 8.42 -4.38 -18.34
N MET A 396 7.57 -5.39 -18.53
CA MET A 396 7.25 -6.35 -17.46
C MET A 396 8.48 -7.14 -17.03
N GLY A 397 9.27 -7.66 -17.96
CA GLY A 397 10.51 -8.37 -17.65
C GLY A 397 11.57 -7.49 -16.94
N PHE A 398 11.59 -6.18 -17.20
CA PHE A 398 12.38 -5.24 -16.43
C PHE A 398 11.85 -5.11 -14.99
N LEU A 399 10.54 -4.93 -14.81
CA LEU A 399 9.91 -4.82 -13.50
C LEU A 399 10.12 -6.10 -12.66
N GLU A 400 9.94 -7.27 -13.25
CA GLU A 400 10.18 -8.56 -12.58
C GLU A 400 11.61 -8.68 -12.07
N ARG A 401 12.60 -8.28 -12.87
CA ARG A 401 14.01 -8.28 -12.42
C ARG A 401 14.26 -7.30 -11.27
N VAL A 402 13.68 -6.09 -11.34
CA VAL A 402 13.83 -5.07 -10.28
C VAL A 402 13.13 -5.50 -8.99
N LEU A 403 11.97 -6.15 -9.10
CA LEU A 403 11.15 -6.60 -7.97
C LEU A 403 11.56 -7.99 -7.46
N ASN A 404 12.47 -8.68 -8.18
CA ASN A 404 12.89 -10.05 -7.90
C ASN A 404 11.74 -11.06 -8.03
N TYR A 405 10.97 -11.00 -9.12
CA TYR A 405 9.91 -11.93 -9.46
C TYR A 405 10.28 -12.84 -10.63
N ASN A 406 9.59 -13.97 -10.73
CA ASN A 406 9.70 -14.91 -11.84
C ASN A 406 8.30 -15.51 -12.08
N GLU A 407 7.50 -14.79 -12.85
CA GLU A 407 6.09 -15.09 -13.02
C GLU A 407 5.74 -15.47 -14.46
N ALA A 408 4.46 -15.68 -14.74
CA ALA A 408 4.01 -16.01 -16.08
C ALA A 408 4.27 -14.85 -17.06
N PRO A 409 4.49 -15.14 -18.36
CA PRO A 409 4.70 -14.10 -19.37
C PRO A 409 3.56 -13.08 -19.45
N TYR A 410 3.88 -11.88 -19.94
CA TYR A 410 3.00 -10.72 -20.04
C TYR A 410 1.58 -11.03 -20.60
N ASP A 411 1.50 -11.89 -21.61
CA ASP A 411 0.23 -12.29 -22.25
C ASP A 411 -0.61 -13.26 -21.40
N LYS A 412 -0.03 -13.88 -20.37
CA LYS A 412 -0.67 -14.89 -19.52
C LYS A 412 -0.87 -14.44 -18.08
N VAL A 413 -0.03 -13.55 -17.59
CA VAL A 413 0.02 -13.20 -16.16
C VAL A 413 -1.31 -12.71 -15.60
N ALA A 414 -2.10 -11.98 -16.39
CA ALA A 414 -3.43 -11.49 -15.96
C ALA A 414 -4.42 -12.64 -15.69
N ALA A 415 -4.34 -13.71 -16.49
CA ALA A 415 -5.22 -14.86 -16.33
C ALA A 415 -4.74 -15.86 -15.27
N THR A 416 -3.41 -15.96 -15.06
CA THR A 416 -2.82 -16.92 -14.12
C THR A 416 -2.75 -16.41 -12.68
N GLY A 417 -2.76 -15.10 -12.47
CA GLY A 417 -2.32 -14.51 -11.21
C GLY A 417 -0.81 -14.63 -11.03
N LEU A 418 -0.31 -14.29 -9.83
CA LEU A 418 1.07 -14.55 -9.44
C LEU A 418 1.18 -15.83 -8.62
N SER A 419 2.36 -16.44 -8.66
CA SER A 419 2.62 -17.75 -8.06
C SER A 419 2.74 -17.66 -6.52
N PRO A 420 2.72 -18.80 -5.80
CA PRO A 420 3.08 -18.84 -4.39
C PRO A 420 4.53 -18.38 -4.10
N ASP A 421 5.45 -18.46 -5.08
CA ASP A 421 6.81 -17.93 -4.97
C ASP A 421 6.81 -16.40 -4.78
N TYR A 422 5.91 -15.67 -5.45
CA TYR A 422 5.68 -14.25 -5.17
C TYR A 422 5.29 -14.01 -3.72
N VAL A 423 4.33 -14.77 -3.18
CA VAL A 423 3.92 -14.64 -1.77
C VAL A 423 5.10 -14.89 -0.83
N GLN A 424 5.90 -15.91 -1.14
CA GLN A 424 7.10 -16.26 -0.37
C GLN A 424 8.12 -15.12 -0.37
N ARG A 425 8.48 -14.59 -1.54
CA ARG A 425 9.46 -13.50 -1.68
C ARG A 425 9.04 -12.24 -0.96
N GLU A 426 7.79 -11.83 -1.10
CA GLU A 426 7.28 -10.63 -0.44
C GLU A 426 7.15 -10.82 1.08
N THR A 427 6.77 -12.01 1.55
CA THR A 427 6.76 -12.33 2.99
C THR A 427 8.17 -12.24 3.56
N ARG A 428 9.15 -12.89 2.91
CA ARG A 428 10.56 -12.84 3.33
C ARG A 428 11.09 -11.42 3.36
N ARG A 429 10.85 -10.63 2.31
CA ARG A 429 11.24 -9.22 2.25
C ARG A 429 10.68 -8.42 3.43
N ALA A 430 9.42 -8.65 3.78
CA ALA A 430 8.79 -7.96 4.90
C ALA A 430 9.36 -8.40 6.26
N VAL A 431 9.57 -9.70 6.45
CA VAL A 431 10.15 -10.26 7.67
C VAL A 431 11.60 -9.80 7.87
N ASP A 432 12.40 -9.82 6.81
CA ASP A 432 13.79 -9.36 6.86
C ASP A 432 13.88 -7.88 7.21
N ALA A 433 12.97 -7.05 6.69
CA ALA A 433 12.95 -5.62 6.96
C ALA A 433 12.64 -5.28 8.44
N VAL A 434 11.91 -6.11 9.15
CA VAL A 434 11.57 -5.90 10.57
C VAL A 434 12.42 -6.75 11.53
N ALA A 435 13.40 -7.47 11.00
CA ALA A 435 14.23 -8.38 11.80
C ALA A 435 14.90 -7.67 12.98
N GLY A 436 14.89 -8.31 14.15
CA GLY A 436 15.43 -7.73 15.38
C GLY A 436 14.53 -6.71 16.08
N THR A 437 13.32 -6.48 15.59
CA THR A 437 12.31 -5.64 16.22
C THR A 437 11.10 -6.46 16.70
N PRO A 438 10.24 -5.95 17.59
CA PRO A 438 9.03 -6.64 18.00
C PRO A 438 7.90 -6.61 16.99
N THR A 439 8.04 -5.87 15.87
CA THR A 439 7.01 -5.72 14.85
C THR A 439 6.75 -7.05 14.15
N GLN A 440 5.48 -7.43 14.05
CA GLN A 440 5.04 -8.67 13.42
C GLN A 440 4.67 -8.43 11.95
N ILE A 441 4.79 -9.46 11.13
CA ILE A 441 4.33 -9.43 9.73
C ILE A 441 3.12 -10.36 9.58
N TRP A 442 2.00 -9.78 9.15
CA TRP A 442 0.72 -10.46 8.91
C TRP A 442 0.32 -10.35 7.43
N PRO A 443 0.90 -11.14 6.54
CA PRO A 443 0.61 -11.05 5.12
C PRO A 443 -0.85 -11.39 4.81
N GLY A 444 -1.48 -10.57 3.97
CA GLY A 444 -2.84 -10.81 3.52
C GLY A 444 -2.87 -11.45 2.14
N ILE A 445 -3.57 -12.57 2.00
CA ILE A 445 -3.85 -13.24 0.71
C ILE A 445 -5.32 -13.08 0.34
N ASP A 446 -5.63 -13.22 -0.94
CA ASP A 446 -7.01 -13.25 -1.42
C ASP A 446 -7.57 -14.67 -1.42
N ILE A 447 -8.77 -14.80 -0.84
CA ILE A 447 -9.53 -16.06 -0.80
C ILE A 447 -10.84 -15.97 -1.58
N ASP A 448 -11.22 -14.76 -1.93
CA ASP A 448 -12.41 -14.42 -2.71
C ASP A 448 -11.96 -13.58 -3.89
N ALA A 449 -11.30 -14.23 -4.85
CA ALA A 449 -10.79 -13.56 -6.02
C ALA A 449 -11.93 -12.92 -6.79
N PRO A 450 -11.64 -11.80 -7.47
CA PRO A 450 -12.72 -11.02 -8.06
C PRO A 450 -13.62 -11.89 -8.92
N GLU A 451 -14.89 -11.80 -8.65
CA GLU A 451 -15.91 -12.36 -9.53
C GLU A 451 -15.91 -11.53 -10.82
N GLY A 452 -15.56 -12.12 -11.95
CA GLY A 452 -15.58 -11.46 -13.23
C GLY A 452 -15.00 -12.32 -14.35
N GLU A 453 -15.45 -12.09 -15.57
CA GLU A 453 -14.84 -12.70 -16.75
C GLU A 453 -13.38 -12.28 -16.87
N GLY A 454 -12.49 -13.27 -17.00
CA GLY A 454 -11.06 -13.05 -17.20
C GLY A 454 -10.23 -12.85 -15.93
N SER A 455 -10.81 -12.84 -14.73
CA SER A 455 -10.04 -12.81 -13.49
C SER A 455 -9.61 -14.22 -13.05
N SER A 456 -8.41 -14.33 -12.48
CA SER A 456 -7.95 -15.55 -11.83
C SER A 456 -8.87 -15.86 -10.65
N LYS A 457 -9.39 -17.08 -10.60
CA LYS A 457 -10.22 -17.52 -9.47
C LYS A 457 -9.34 -18.22 -8.43
N CYS A 458 -9.55 -17.87 -7.17
CA CYS A 458 -8.89 -18.58 -6.08
C CYS A 458 -9.22 -20.07 -6.13
N GLN A 459 -8.17 -20.88 -6.16
CA GLN A 459 -8.29 -22.32 -6.04
C GLN A 459 -7.84 -22.76 -4.64
N PRO A 460 -8.49 -23.73 -4.00
CA PRO A 460 -8.08 -24.20 -2.67
C PRO A 460 -6.61 -24.58 -2.57
N GLY A 461 -6.05 -25.12 -3.66
CA GLY A 461 -4.63 -25.49 -3.76
C GLY A 461 -3.72 -24.27 -3.71
N SER A 462 -4.05 -23.19 -4.44
CA SER A 462 -3.23 -21.97 -4.44
C SER A 462 -3.30 -21.23 -3.10
N VAL A 463 -4.47 -21.18 -2.48
CA VAL A 463 -4.64 -20.62 -1.13
C VAL A 463 -3.78 -21.39 -0.13
N ARG A 464 -3.85 -22.73 -0.15
CA ARG A 464 -3.02 -23.56 0.74
C ARG A 464 -1.52 -23.30 0.56
N GLN A 465 -1.06 -23.23 -0.69
CA GLN A 465 0.36 -22.96 -0.98
C GLN A 465 0.78 -21.57 -0.51
N ALA A 466 -0.05 -20.54 -0.72
CA ALA A 466 0.21 -19.20 -0.23
C ALA A 466 0.30 -19.14 1.30
N VAL A 467 -0.62 -19.79 2.02
CA VAL A 467 -0.59 -19.90 3.49
C VAL A 467 0.70 -20.60 3.95
N LEU A 468 1.08 -21.70 3.33
CA LEU A 468 2.33 -22.42 3.67
C LEU A 468 3.55 -21.53 3.44
N ALA A 469 3.61 -20.81 2.32
CA ALA A 469 4.70 -19.88 2.01
C ALA A 469 4.85 -18.79 3.09
N ILE A 470 3.74 -18.21 3.57
CA ILE A 470 3.75 -17.21 4.64
C ILE A 470 4.40 -17.76 5.92
N PHE A 471 3.94 -18.90 6.40
CA PHE A 471 4.44 -19.44 7.68
C PHE A 471 5.83 -20.05 7.59
N GLN A 472 6.27 -20.53 6.43
CA GLN A 472 7.62 -21.00 6.19
C GLN A 472 8.64 -19.88 6.25
N ASP A 473 8.30 -18.69 5.82
CA ASP A 473 9.17 -17.51 5.79
C ASP A 473 8.98 -16.55 6.97
N GLY A 474 8.34 -17.00 8.05
CA GLY A 474 8.29 -16.27 9.32
C GLY A 474 7.13 -15.30 9.48
N GLY A 475 6.14 -15.30 8.59
CA GLY A 475 4.88 -14.64 8.84
C GLY A 475 4.21 -15.20 10.10
N THR A 476 3.58 -14.34 10.88
CA THR A 476 3.00 -14.70 12.19
C THR A 476 1.47 -14.68 12.22
N GLY A 477 0.88 -14.22 11.15
CA GLY A 477 -0.58 -14.19 10.98
C GLY A 477 -0.98 -14.04 9.53
#